data_4624b28245f335c7549ce9bb922cb967
#
_entry.id   4624b28245f335c7549ce9bb922cb967
#
_cell.length_a   1.000
_cell.length_b   1.000
_cell.length_c   1.000
_cell.angle_alpha   90.00
_cell.angle_beta   90.00
_cell.angle_gamma   90.00
#
_symmetry.space_group_name_H-M   'P 1'
#
loop_
_entity.id
_entity.type
_entity.pdbx_description
1 polymer ?
#
loop_
_entity_poly.entity_id
_entity_poly.type
_entity_poly.pdbx_seq_one_letter_code
_entity_poly.pdbx_strand_id
1 'polypeptide(L)'
;MFHPERLVAVLGRFKVSYVFAGAIAARLHGSPILTAIAEIIPALTPLNFDALATVLAHVSARRYSEGAPDGIEFEISPDALAGSSEWDLITSCGRLRLSFRAGGVGFADLAPSAVRFTIHGAEIAVASLADLVRLHETPHADDDAAQAAVLRALLVRHQAALR
;
A
#
# COMPACT_ATOMS: atom_id res chain seq x y z
N MET A 1 -8.26 -2.96 15.44
CA MET A 1 -9.31 -2.89 14.40
C MET A 1 -8.75 -2.15 13.18
N PHE A 2 -9.13 -2.54 11.98
CA PHE A 2 -8.59 -1.97 10.73
C PHE A 2 -9.44 -0.79 10.26
N HIS A 3 -8.83 0.39 10.13
CA HIS A 3 -9.48 1.66 9.77
C HIS A 3 -8.74 2.34 8.61
N PRO A 4 -8.90 1.87 7.38
CA PRO A 4 -8.20 2.43 6.22
C PRO A 4 -8.55 3.91 5.98
N GLU A 5 -9.79 4.32 6.30
CA GLU A 5 -10.23 5.72 6.18
C GLU A 5 -9.43 6.68 7.09
N ARG A 6 -9.09 6.22 8.29
CA ARG A 6 -8.25 7.01 9.22
C ARG A 6 -6.82 7.10 8.72
N LEU A 7 -6.29 6.01 8.19
CA LEU A 7 -4.95 5.98 7.61
C LEU A 7 -4.86 6.96 6.41
N VAL A 8 -5.83 6.91 5.50
CA VAL A 8 -5.91 7.83 4.37
C VAL A 8 -5.96 9.29 4.82
N ALA A 9 -6.76 9.59 5.85
CA ALA A 9 -6.87 10.95 6.38
C ALA A 9 -5.54 11.47 6.95
N VAL A 10 -4.82 10.62 7.68
CA VAL A 10 -3.51 10.99 8.26
C VAL A 10 -2.45 11.16 7.17
N LEU A 11 -2.37 10.23 6.21
CA LEU A 11 -1.47 10.34 5.06
C LEU A 11 -1.71 11.62 4.26
N GLY A 12 -2.97 11.98 4.03
CA GLY A 12 -3.35 13.21 3.36
C GLY A 12 -3.01 14.48 4.15
N ARG A 13 -3.24 14.47 5.46
CA ARG A 13 -2.91 15.58 6.36
C ARG A 13 -1.43 15.95 6.31
N PHE A 14 -0.55 14.96 6.28
CA PHE A 14 0.89 15.16 6.23
C PHE A 14 1.46 15.15 4.80
N LYS A 15 0.59 15.12 3.79
CA LYS A 15 0.94 15.23 2.36
C LYS A 15 1.94 14.17 1.91
N VAL A 16 1.79 12.95 2.38
CA VAL A 16 2.59 11.82 1.89
C VAL A 16 2.20 11.49 0.45
N SER A 17 3.21 11.37 -0.42
CA SER A 17 3.05 10.91 -1.80
C SER A 17 3.19 9.40 -1.85
N TYR A 18 2.16 8.70 -2.31
CA TYR A 18 2.12 7.23 -2.36
C TYR A 18 1.09 6.74 -3.37
N VAL A 19 1.21 5.47 -3.73
CA VAL A 19 0.21 4.73 -4.49
C VAL A 19 -0.26 3.54 -3.64
N PHE A 20 -1.56 3.35 -3.50
CA PHE A 20 -2.11 2.13 -2.90
C PHE A 20 -1.86 0.94 -3.82
N ALA A 21 -1.40 -0.16 -3.23
CA ALA A 21 -1.19 -1.44 -3.89
C ALA A 21 -1.86 -2.56 -3.08
N GLY A 22 -1.53 -3.81 -3.37
CA GLY A 22 -1.99 -4.97 -2.63
C GLY A 22 -3.50 -5.18 -2.63
N ALA A 23 -3.98 -5.85 -1.59
CA ALA A 23 -5.36 -6.32 -1.54
C ALA A 23 -6.42 -5.20 -1.40
N ILE A 24 -6.08 -4.06 -0.77
CA ILE A 24 -7.01 -2.90 -0.74
C ILE A 24 -7.19 -2.33 -2.15
N ALA A 25 -6.10 -2.14 -2.88
CA ALA A 25 -6.17 -1.69 -4.26
C ALA A 25 -7.01 -2.65 -5.12
N ALA A 26 -6.81 -3.95 -4.97
CA ALA A 26 -7.61 -4.96 -5.65
C ALA A 26 -9.11 -4.84 -5.31
N ARG A 27 -9.45 -4.62 -4.04
CA ARG A 27 -10.85 -4.40 -3.61
C ARG A 27 -11.46 -3.15 -4.25
N LEU A 28 -10.74 -2.07 -4.32
CA LEU A 28 -11.21 -0.85 -4.98
C LEU A 28 -11.50 -1.07 -6.46
N HIS A 29 -10.76 -1.96 -7.09
CA HIS A 29 -11.03 -2.40 -8.47
C HIS A 29 -12.11 -3.49 -8.59
N GLY A 30 -12.70 -3.95 -7.48
CA GLY A 30 -13.82 -4.88 -7.49
C GLY A 30 -13.51 -6.31 -7.03
N SER A 31 -12.32 -6.59 -6.48
CA SER A 31 -12.02 -7.89 -5.87
C SER A 31 -12.92 -8.15 -4.66
N PRO A 32 -13.54 -9.33 -4.55
CA PRO A 32 -14.33 -9.70 -3.38
C PRO A 32 -13.48 -10.15 -2.19
N ILE A 33 -12.17 -10.35 -2.36
CA ILE A 33 -11.29 -10.90 -1.33
C ILE A 33 -11.09 -9.85 -0.22
N LEU A 34 -11.36 -10.26 1.01
CA LEU A 34 -11.23 -9.41 2.19
C LEU A 34 -9.76 -9.29 2.61
N THR A 35 -9.41 -8.12 3.13
CA THR A 35 -8.08 -7.86 3.70
C THR A 35 -8.18 -6.96 4.92
N ALA A 36 -7.21 -7.09 5.82
CA ALA A 36 -7.00 -6.21 6.96
C ALA A 36 -5.63 -5.52 6.92
N ILE A 37 -4.95 -5.57 5.78
CA ILE A 37 -3.63 -4.97 5.57
C ILE A 37 -3.73 -3.91 4.48
N ALA A 38 -3.32 -2.68 4.80
CA ALA A 38 -3.09 -1.63 3.82
C ALA A 38 -1.65 -1.77 3.29
N GLU A 39 -1.48 -1.76 1.99
CA GLU A 39 -0.16 -1.70 1.35
C GLU A 39 -0.04 -0.43 0.54
N ILE A 40 1.01 0.33 0.79
CA ILE A 40 1.31 1.55 0.05
C ILE A 40 2.74 1.52 -0.47
N ILE A 41 2.93 2.15 -1.63
CA ILE A 41 4.24 2.32 -2.27
C ILE A 41 4.54 3.82 -2.28
N PRO A 42 5.34 4.31 -1.31
CA PRO A 42 5.64 5.73 -1.19
C PRO A 42 6.70 6.21 -2.18
N ALA A 43 6.65 7.51 -2.52
CA ALA A 43 7.71 8.15 -3.27
C ALA A 43 9.02 8.20 -2.47
N LEU A 44 10.14 7.99 -3.17
CA LEU A 44 11.48 7.90 -2.58
C LEU A 44 12.21 9.26 -2.55
N THR A 45 11.54 10.30 -2.08
CA THR A 45 12.16 11.61 -1.92
C THR A 45 12.46 11.90 -0.45
N PRO A 46 13.53 12.66 -0.12
CA PRO A 46 13.82 13.01 1.27
C PRO A 46 12.63 13.67 1.98
N LEU A 47 11.95 14.59 1.33
CA LEU A 47 10.77 15.26 1.86
C LEU A 47 9.63 14.27 2.17
N ASN A 48 9.44 13.26 1.32
CA ASN A 48 8.42 12.24 1.53
C ASN A 48 8.78 11.29 2.69
N PHE A 49 10.05 10.96 2.87
CA PHE A 49 10.51 10.20 4.02
C PHE A 49 10.29 10.96 5.34
N ASP A 50 10.51 12.27 5.37
CA ASP A 50 10.20 13.11 6.52
C ASP A 50 8.70 13.08 6.87
N ALA A 51 7.85 13.27 5.87
CA ALA A 51 6.40 13.21 6.01
C ALA A 51 5.94 11.82 6.49
N LEU A 52 6.49 10.76 5.92
CA LEU A 52 6.17 9.39 6.27
C LEU A 52 6.59 9.06 7.71
N ALA A 53 7.79 9.46 8.15
CA ALA A 53 8.23 9.30 9.53
C ALA A 53 7.29 10.01 10.51
N THR A 54 6.82 11.20 10.17
CA THR A 54 5.84 11.96 10.96
C THR A 54 4.51 11.20 11.06
N VAL A 55 4.00 10.67 9.96
CA VAL A 55 2.77 9.85 9.95
C VAL A 55 2.94 8.62 10.83
N LEU A 56 4.04 7.88 10.68
CA LEU A 56 4.27 6.64 11.42
C LEU A 56 4.34 6.88 12.93
N ALA A 57 4.98 7.97 13.36
CA ALA A 57 4.96 8.38 14.76
C ALA A 57 3.53 8.72 15.22
N HIS A 58 2.76 9.46 14.40
CA HIS A 58 1.39 9.87 14.72
C HIS A 58 0.44 8.68 14.89
N VAL A 59 0.60 7.63 14.10
CA VAL A 59 -0.22 6.41 14.18
C VAL A 59 0.39 5.34 15.08
N SER A 60 1.40 5.68 15.89
CA SER A 60 2.05 4.78 16.86
C SER A 60 2.54 3.49 16.19
N ALA A 61 3.21 3.60 15.05
CA ALA A 61 3.67 2.47 14.28
C ALA A 61 4.70 1.62 15.05
N ARG A 62 4.53 0.30 15.00
CA ARG A 62 5.43 -0.71 15.57
C ARG A 62 5.68 -1.79 14.51
N ARG A 63 6.86 -2.39 14.50
CA ARG A 63 7.14 -3.50 13.57
C ARG A 63 6.28 -4.70 13.91
N TYR A 64 5.66 -5.27 12.89
CA TYR A 64 4.99 -6.55 13.04
C TYR A 64 5.98 -7.66 13.31
N SER A 65 5.63 -8.55 14.25
CA SER A 65 6.36 -9.79 14.52
C SER A 65 5.35 -10.82 14.98
N GLU A 66 5.48 -12.04 14.49
CA GLU A 66 4.55 -13.14 14.77
C GLU A 66 4.42 -13.46 16.27
N GLY A 67 5.49 -13.29 17.03
CA GLY A 67 5.51 -13.52 18.49
C GLY A 67 5.15 -12.31 19.35
N ALA A 68 4.82 -11.16 18.74
CA ALA A 68 4.53 -9.92 19.45
C ALA A 68 3.26 -9.27 18.88
N PRO A 69 2.06 -9.59 19.42
CA PRO A 69 0.79 -9.11 18.88
C PRO A 69 0.67 -7.58 18.88
N ASP A 70 1.34 -6.89 19.81
CA ASP A 70 1.37 -5.43 19.88
C ASP A 70 2.53 -4.81 19.05
N GLY A 71 3.30 -5.64 18.36
CA GLY A 71 4.46 -5.23 17.60
C GLY A 71 5.68 -4.88 18.44
N ILE A 72 6.80 -4.63 17.76
CA ILE A 72 8.09 -4.29 18.36
C ILE A 72 8.43 -2.83 18.06
N GLU A 73 8.91 -2.09 19.06
CA GLU A 73 9.41 -0.73 18.85
C GLU A 73 10.60 -0.73 17.89
N PHE A 74 10.67 0.31 17.08
CA PHE A 74 11.78 0.53 16.15
C PHE A 74 12.04 2.04 16.01
N GLU A 75 13.20 2.38 15.49
CA GLU A 75 13.52 3.77 15.20
C GLU A 75 12.69 4.27 14.01
N ILE A 76 11.86 5.29 14.27
CA ILE A 76 11.08 5.96 13.22
C ILE A 76 11.83 7.23 12.83
N SER A 77 12.68 7.11 11.83
CA SER A 77 13.41 8.24 11.22
C SER A 77 13.47 8.05 9.71
N PRO A 78 13.67 9.14 8.94
CA PRO A 78 13.85 9.03 7.50
C PRO A 78 14.96 8.06 7.10
N ASP A 79 16.11 8.10 7.80
CA ASP A 79 17.26 7.25 7.52
C ASP A 79 16.96 5.77 7.84
N ALA A 80 16.31 5.50 8.96
CA ALA A 80 15.90 4.13 9.31
C ALA A 80 14.93 3.56 8.29
N LEU A 81 13.94 4.35 7.85
CA LEU A 81 12.97 3.93 6.84
C LEU A 81 13.63 3.64 5.50
N ALA A 82 14.58 4.47 5.08
CA ALA A 82 15.32 4.28 3.84
C ALA A 82 16.25 3.04 3.88
N GLY A 83 16.56 2.53 5.05
CA GLY A 83 17.44 1.37 5.25
C GLY A 83 16.83 0.01 4.89
N SER A 84 15.53 -0.06 4.61
CA SER A 84 14.84 -1.30 4.20
C SER A 84 13.94 -1.05 3.00
N SER A 85 13.81 -2.05 2.14
CA SER A 85 12.89 -2.00 0.99
C SER A 85 11.44 -2.24 1.37
N GLU A 86 11.19 -2.81 2.55
CA GLU A 86 9.84 -3.16 3.02
C GLU A 86 9.73 -3.04 4.54
N TRP A 87 8.58 -2.56 4.99
CA TRP A 87 8.20 -2.50 6.39
C TRP A 87 6.82 -3.06 6.60
N ASP A 88 6.69 -4.05 7.46
CA ASP A 88 5.40 -4.58 7.91
C ASP A 88 5.13 -4.05 9.32
N LEU A 89 4.07 -3.25 9.46
CA LEU A 89 3.81 -2.44 10.64
C LEU A 89 2.42 -2.71 11.22
N ILE A 90 2.34 -2.60 12.54
CA ILE A 90 1.08 -2.44 13.28
C ILE A 90 0.96 -0.96 13.64
N THR A 91 -0.22 -0.39 13.39
CA THR A 91 -0.52 1.01 13.69
C THR A 91 -1.85 1.12 14.42
N SER A 92 -2.14 2.30 14.95
CA SER A 92 -3.46 2.59 15.54
C SER A 92 -4.61 2.55 14.51
N CYS A 93 -4.28 2.51 13.20
CA CYS A 93 -5.23 2.36 12.10
C CYS A 93 -5.32 0.91 11.57
N GLY A 94 -4.54 -0.02 12.13
CA GLY A 94 -4.43 -1.41 11.68
C GLY A 94 -3.08 -1.73 11.04
N ARG A 95 -3.01 -2.86 10.33
CA ARG A 95 -1.79 -3.30 9.65
C ARG A 95 -1.50 -2.42 8.44
N LEU A 96 -0.24 -2.01 8.33
CA LEU A 96 0.29 -1.21 7.22
C LEU A 96 1.57 -1.86 6.70
N ARG A 97 1.62 -2.13 5.41
CA ARG A 97 2.84 -2.52 4.71
C ARG A 97 3.33 -1.36 3.86
N LEU A 98 4.60 -1.00 4.05
CA LEU A 98 5.31 -0.07 3.18
C LEU A 98 6.20 -0.88 2.27
N SER A 99 6.02 -0.76 0.97
CA SER A 99 6.89 -1.38 -0.04
C SER A 99 7.49 -0.29 -0.89
N PHE A 100 8.78 -0.04 -0.76
CA PHE A 100 9.45 0.98 -1.56
C PHE A 100 9.75 0.50 -2.98
N ARG A 101 9.94 -0.82 -3.14
CA ARG A 101 10.10 -1.49 -4.43
C ARG A 101 9.52 -2.89 -4.39
N ALA A 102 8.25 -3.04 -4.71
CA ALA A 102 7.61 -4.33 -4.85
C ALA A 102 8.06 -5.00 -6.16
N GLY A 103 8.84 -6.08 -6.07
CA GLY A 103 9.35 -6.78 -7.25
C GLY A 103 10.15 -5.89 -8.22
N GLY A 104 10.89 -4.91 -7.70
CA GLY A 104 11.63 -3.93 -8.51
C GLY A 104 10.82 -2.74 -9.00
N VAL A 105 9.51 -2.72 -8.78
CA VAL A 105 8.58 -1.66 -9.19
C VAL A 105 8.35 -0.69 -8.04
N GLY A 106 8.57 0.59 -8.25
CA GLY A 106 8.41 1.65 -7.26
C GLY A 106 7.34 2.68 -7.61
N PHE A 107 7.22 3.70 -6.77
CA PHE A 107 6.25 4.79 -6.95
C PHE A 107 6.34 5.44 -8.34
N ALA A 108 7.54 5.73 -8.83
CA ALA A 108 7.73 6.38 -10.13
C ALA A 108 7.23 5.54 -11.31
N ASP A 109 7.20 4.22 -11.15
CA ASP A 109 6.69 3.30 -12.18
C ASP A 109 5.17 3.21 -12.16
N LEU A 110 4.54 3.35 -10.99
CA LEU A 110 3.11 3.16 -10.78
C LEU A 110 2.30 4.46 -10.89
N ALA A 111 2.86 5.58 -10.45
CA ALA A 111 2.15 6.85 -10.37
C ALA A 111 1.58 7.34 -11.73
N PRO A 112 2.28 7.19 -12.87
CA PRO A 112 1.76 7.65 -14.16
C PRO A 112 0.46 6.97 -14.61
N SER A 113 0.27 5.70 -14.25
CA SER A 113 -0.91 4.90 -14.61
C SER A 113 -1.92 4.72 -13.46
N ALA A 114 -1.63 5.30 -12.30
CA ALA A 114 -2.49 5.20 -11.13
C ALA A 114 -3.89 5.76 -11.38
N VAL A 115 -4.88 5.07 -10.84
CA VAL A 115 -6.29 5.46 -10.93
C VAL A 115 -6.69 6.21 -9.67
N ARG A 116 -7.46 7.27 -9.81
CA ARG A 116 -7.98 8.05 -8.68
C ARG A 116 -9.26 7.44 -8.15
N PHE A 117 -9.29 7.21 -6.85
CA PHE A 117 -10.48 6.81 -6.11
C PHE A 117 -10.75 7.81 -5.00
N THR A 118 -12.02 7.93 -4.59
CA THR A 118 -12.42 8.73 -3.44
C THR A 118 -12.86 7.81 -2.31
N ILE A 119 -12.19 7.92 -1.16
CA ILE A 119 -12.55 7.20 0.06
C ILE A 119 -12.90 8.25 1.13
N HIS A 120 -14.14 8.23 1.60
CA HIS A 120 -14.64 9.16 2.62
C HIS A 120 -14.28 10.63 2.33
N GLY A 121 -14.41 11.04 1.08
CA GLY A 121 -14.13 12.40 0.63
C GLY A 121 -12.65 12.71 0.35
N ALA A 122 -11.74 11.79 0.61
CA ALA A 122 -10.33 11.92 0.29
C ALA A 122 -10.00 11.23 -1.04
N GLU A 123 -9.33 11.96 -1.92
CA GLU A 123 -8.84 11.41 -3.18
C GLU A 123 -7.53 10.68 -2.96
N ILE A 124 -7.43 9.45 -3.47
CA ILE A 124 -6.25 8.60 -3.37
C ILE A 124 -5.81 8.08 -4.74
N ALA A 125 -4.52 7.87 -4.91
CA ALA A 125 -3.96 7.20 -6.08
C ALA A 125 -3.84 5.69 -5.80
N VAL A 126 -4.35 4.88 -6.72
CA VAL A 126 -4.38 3.42 -6.62
C VAL A 126 -3.71 2.83 -7.84
N ALA A 127 -2.86 1.83 -7.67
CA ALA A 127 -2.23 1.15 -8.79
C ALA A 127 -3.28 0.64 -9.79
N SER A 128 -3.00 0.76 -11.09
CA SER A 128 -3.90 0.26 -12.11
C SER A 128 -4.08 -1.25 -12.03
N LEU A 129 -5.17 -1.78 -12.56
CA LEU A 129 -5.38 -3.24 -12.64
C LEU A 129 -4.22 -3.95 -13.33
N ALA A 130 -3.71 -3.38 -14.43
CA ALA A 130 -2.58 -3.95 -15.15
C ALA A 130 -1.31 -4.00 -14.28
N ASP A 131 -1.05 -2.95 -13.52
CA ASP A 131 0.08 -2.91 -12.59
C ASP A 131 -0.09 -3.88 -11.42
N LEU A 132 -1.30 -4.00 -10.87
CA LEU A 132 -1.59 -4.98 -9.80
C LEU A 132 -1.37 -6.42 -10.29
N VAL A 133 -1.82 -6.75 -11.50
CA VAL A 133 -1.54 -8.06 -12.10
C VAL A 133 -0.04 -8.28 -12.23
N ARG A 134 0.70 -7.31 -12.75
CA ARG A 134 2.15 -7.38 -12.91
C ARG A 134 2.88 -7.56 -11.58
N LEU A 135 2.45 -6.87 -10.52
CA LEU A 135 3.03 -7.00 -9.18
C LEU A 135 2.83 -8.40 -8.59
N HIS A 136 1.67 -9.04 -8.85
CA HIS A 136 1.40 -10.41 -8.42
C HIS A 136 2.11 -11.50 -9.24
N GLU A 137 2.65 -11.15 -10.40
CA GLU A 137 3.43 -12.07 -11.25
C GLU A 137 4.92 -12.08 -10.90
N THR A 138 5.37 -11.24 -9.97
CA THR A 138 6.76 -11.20 -9.53
C THR A 138 7.06 -12.32 -8.52
N PRO A 139 8.27 -12.92 -8.56
CA PRO A 139 8.61 -14.07 -7.71
C PRO A 139 8.58 -13.83 -6.19
N HIS A 140 8.48 -12.59 -5.76
CA HIS A 140 8.45 -12.20 -4.35
C HIS A 140 7.09 -11.63 -3.91
N ALA A 141 6.08 -11.70 -4.78
CA ALA A 141 4.71 -11.41 -4.36
C ALA A 141 4.24 -12.49 -3.39
N ASP A 142 3.63 -12.10 -2.29
CA ASP A 142 2.95 -13.05 -1.39
C ASP A 142 2.08 -13.99 -2.23
N ASP A 143 2.24 -15.28 -1.99
CA ASP A 143 1.62 -16.38 -2.75
C ASP A 143 0.08 -16.38 -2.59
N ASP A 144 -0.59 -15.30 -2.99
CA ASP A 144 -2.03 -15.27 -3.10
C ASP A 144 -2.49 -15.54 -4.54
N ALA A 145 -2.41 -16.81 -4.94
CA ALA A 145 -2.86 -17.28 -6.24
C ALA A 145 -4.34 -16.94 -6.51
N ALA A 146 -5.17 -16.94 -5.48
CA ALA A 146 -6.59 -16.56 -5.58
C ALA A 146 -6.74 -15.08 -5.94
N GLN A 147 -6.00 -14.20 -5.29
CA GLN A 147 -5.99 -12.76 -5.60
C GLN A 147 -5.48 -12.50 -7.01
N ALA A 148 -4.39 -13.15 -7.42
CA ALA A 148 -3.84 -13.04 -8.77
C ALA A 148 -4.85 -13.45 -9.84
N ALA A 149 -5.58 -14.56 -9.63
CA ALA A 149 -6.62 -15.02 -10.54
C ALA A 149 -7.78 -14.02 -10.67
N VAL A 150 -8.23 -13.46 -9.54
CA VAL A 150 -9.28 -12.42 -9.51
C VAL A 150 -8.85 -11.18 -10.26
N LEU A 151 -7.63 -10.69 -10.03
CA LEU A 151 -7.10 -9.50 -10.71
C LEU A 151 -7.00 -9.70 -12.23
N ARG A 152 -6.54 -10.86 -12.69
CA ARG A 152 -6.51 -11.18 -14.14
C ARG A 152 -7.92 -11.18 -14.74
N ALA A 153 -8.89 -11.78 -14.05
CA ALA A 153 -10.28 -11.80 -14.51
C ALA A 153 -10.88 -10.39 -14.58
N LEU A 154 -10.63 -9.54 -13.60
CA LEU A 154 -11.05 -8.14 -13.60
C LEU A 154 -10.42 -7.34 -14.73
N LEU A 155 -9.13 -7.55 -15.00
CA LEU A 155 -8.43 -6.89 -16.10
C LEU A 155 -9.03 -7.27 -17.46
N VAL A 156 -9.30 -8.54 -17.70
CA VAL A 156 -9.94 -9.02 -18.94
C VAL A 156 -11.31 -8.36 -19.13
N ARG A 157 -12.13 -8.33 -18.08
CA ARG A 157 -13.47 -7.71 -18.12
C ARG A 157 -13.39 -6.20 -18.37
N HIS A 158 -12.44 -5.51 -17.74
CA HIS A 158 -12.22 -4.08 -17.96
C HIS A 158 -11.80 -3.79 -19.40
N GLN A 159 -10.89 -4.56 -19.96
CA GLN A 159 -10.46 -4.41 -21.35
C GLN A 159 -11.60 -4.71 -22.35
N ALA A 160 -12.46 -5.67 -22.06
CA ALA A 160 -13.64 -5.96 -22.88
C ALA A 160 -14.67 -4.82 -22.85
N ALA A 161 -14.83 -4.13 -21.72
CA ALA A 161 -15.76 -3.00 -21.59
C ALA A 161 -15.29 -1.75 -22.33
N LEU A 162 -14.01 -1.63 -22.68
CA LEU A 162 -13.43 -0.51 -23.43
C LEU A 162 -13.50 -0.70 -24.95
N ARG A 163 -13.98 -1.84 -25.47
CA ARG A 163 -14.16 -2.16 -26.89
C ARG A 163 -15.59 -1.89 -27.33
#